data_d39528fce334c85c0127977cae6b219d
#
_entry.id   d39528fce334c85c0127977cae6b219d
#
_cell.length_a   1.000
_cell.length_b   1.000
_cell.length_c   1.000
_cell.angle_alpha   90.00
_cell.angle_beta   90.00
_cell.angle_gamma   90.00
#
_symmetry.space_group_name_H-M   'P 1'
#
loop_
_entity.id
_entity.type
_entity.pdbx_description
1 polymer ?
#
loop_
_entity_poly.entity_id
_entity_poly.type
_entity_poly.pdbx_seq_one_letter_code
_entity_poly.pdbx_strand_id
1 'polypeptide(L)'
;MKRWPVVGLGLAVLWLFVRGVELDPEVVLGEFVIGLLVGLPVAFAFRRFYLPEIALADRARGFPYAVVYLVTFLWELVTANVEVAYRVLAPSMPIEPAVIEVPLRVESDLAITTIANSISLTPGTLTMDYDEERNALNVHAIDGRDPRGLVAPIRDWEDYALRIFDEERDPGDPVPTVPDRPDATVAPDALAEGGKPAEAAGESHPAERGDERGTDPDATETGGGDGDGD
;
A
#
# COMPACT_ATOMS: atom_id res chain seq x y z
N MET A 1 34.25 -5.86 -8.88
CA MET A 1 34.24 -6.65 -10.15
C MET A 1 33.32 -5.99 -11.17
N LYS A 2 33.63 -6.01 -12.48
CA LYS A 2 32.78 -5.41 -13.51
C LYS A 2 31.52 -6.27 -13.68
N ARG A 3 30.34 -5.76 -13.31
CA ARG A 3 29.06 -6.54 -13.25
C ARG A 3 28.34 -6.69 -14.58
N TRP A 4 28.67 -5.86 -15.57
CA TRP A 4 28.02 -5.91 -16.87
C TRP A 4 28.04 -7.31 -17.54
N PRO A 5 29.07 -8.18 -17.35
CA PRO A 5 29.02 -9.53 -17.92
C PRO A 5 27.94 -10.43 -17.28
N VAL A 6 27.70 -10.26 -15.95
CA VAL A 6 26.65 -11.01 -15.25
C VAL A 6 25.26 -10.58 -15.71
N VAL A 7 25.09 -9.27 -15.90
CA VAL A 7 23.84 -8.72 -16.47
C VAL A 7 23.66 -9.21 -17.92
N GLY A 8 24.75 -9.21 -18.73
CA GLY A 8 24.72 -9.74 -20.08
C GLY A 8 24.34 -11.21 -20.14
N LEU A 9 24.83 -12.02 -19.20
CA LEU A 9 24.45 -13.43 -19.05
C LEU A 9 22.96 -13.56 -18.68
N GLY A 10 22.48 -12.75 -17.74
CA GLY A 10 21.06 -12.70 -17.37
C GLY A 10 20.16 -12.33 -18.56
N LEU A 11 20.58 -11.35 -19.39
CA LEU A 11 19.89 -10.98 -20.62
C LEU A 11 19.87 -12.12 -21.66
N ALA A 12 20.96 -12.90 -21.75
CA ALA A 12 21.00 -14.06 -22.62
C ALA A 12 20.03 -15.18 -22.19
N VAL A 13 19.91 -15.40 -20.87
CA VAL A 13 18.90 -16.33 -20.33
C VAL A 13 17.50 -15.79 -20.56
N LEU A 14 17.26 -14.50 -20.31
CA LEU A 14 15.98 -13.85 -20.61
C LEU A 14 15.60 -13.96 -22.08
N TRP A 15 16.56 -13.85 -22.98
CA TRP A 15 16.37 -14.04 -24.42
C TRP A 15 15.71 -15.39 -24.76
N LEU A 16 16.15 -16.48 -24.11
CA LEU A 16 15.57 -17.81 -24.32
C LEU A 16 14.07 -17.84 -23.97
N PHE A 17 13.68 -17.19 -22.87
CA PHE A 17 12.27 -17.11 -22.44
C PHE A 17 11.44 -16.26 -23.41
N VAL A 18 11.96 -15.12 -23.85
CA VAL A 18 11.26 -14.23 -24.77
C VAL A 18 11.04 -14.88 -26.14
N ARG A 19 12.02 -15.68 -26.59
CA ARG A 19 11.93 -16.42 -27.86
C ARG A 19 11.01 -17.63 -27.80
N GLY A 20 10.68 -18.13 -26.59
CA GLY A 20 9.88 -19.35 -26.46
C GLY A 20 10.55 -20.57 -27.07
N VAL A 21 11.84 -20.75 -26.80
CA VAL A 21 12.69 -21.77 -27.43
C VAL A 21 12.23 -23.17 -27.02
N GLU A 22 12.12 -24.09 -28.01
CA GLU A 22 11.91 -25.51 -27.75
C GLU A 22 13.09 -26.07 -26.94
N LEU A 23 12.81 -26.98 -25.99
CA LEU A 23 13.83 -27.57 -25.10
C LEU A 23 14.71 -28.59 -25.82
N ASP A 24 15.13 -28.28 -27.05
CA ASP A 24 16.14 -29.02 -27.80
C ASP A 24 17.53 -28.45 -27.46
N PRO A 25 18.50 -29.27 -27.00
CA PRO A 25 19.81 -28.76 -26.56
C PRO A 25 20.57 -27.97 -27.64
N GLU A 26 20.47 -28.35 -28.91
CA GLU A 26 21.14 -27.63 -29.99
C GLU A 26 20.51 -26.27 -30.26
N VAL A 27 19.18 -26.20 -30.23
CA VAL A 27 18.42 -24.95 -30.41
C VAL A 27 18.64 -24.00 -29.23
N VAL A 28 18.58 -24.53 -28.01
CA VAL A 28 18.85 -23.77 -26.79
C VAL A 28 20.26 -23.18 -26.79
N LEU A 29 21.27 -23.98 -27.18
CA LEU A 29 22.66 -23.51 -27.26
C LEU A 29 22.83 -22.41 -28.31
N GLY A 30 22.23 -22.60 -29.49
CA GLY A 30 22.27 -21.59 -30.56
C GLY A 30 21.63 -20.27 -30.16
N GLU A 31 20.43 -20.32 -29.62
CA GLU A 31 19.70 -19.12 -29.15
C GLU A 31 20.38 -18.46 -27.94
N PHE A 32 21.00 -19.24 -27.07
CA PHE A 32 21.79 -18.70 -25.96
C PHE A 32 23.02 -17.92 -26.46
N VAL A 33 23.72 -18.41 -27.46
CA VAL A 33 24.85 -17.70 -28.07
C VAL A 33 24.38 -16.39 -28.71
N ILE A 34 23.24 -16.41 -29.40
CA ILE A 34 22.63 -15.19 -29.95
C ILE A 34 22.26 -14.22 -28.81
N GLY A 35 21.67 -14.74 -27.74
CA GLY A 35 21.35 -13.98 -26.55
C GLY A 35 22.58 -13.32 -25.89
N LEU A 36 23.72 -14.02 -25.87
CA LEU A 36 25.00 -13.47 -25.42
C LEU A 36 25.52 -12.37 -26.36
N LEU A 37 25.44 -12.59 -27.67
CA LEU A 37 25.89 -11.60 -28.67
C LEU A 37 25.10 -10.30 -28.59
N VAL A 38 23.85 -10.35 -28.21
CA VAL A 38 22.97 -9.17 -28.02
C VAL A 38 23.09 -8.64 -26.58
N GLY A 39 22.99 -9.51 -25.60
CA GLY A 39 22.94 -9.16 -24.18
C GLY A 39 24.23 -8.54 -23.64
N LEU A 40 25.40 -9.02 -24.06
CA LEU A 40 26.68 -8.46 -23.61
C LEU A 40 26.92 -7.02 -24.11
N PRO A 41 26.72 -6.69 -25.41
CA PRO A 41 26.83 -5.30 -25.85
C PRO A 41 25.81 -4.38 -25.20
N VAL A 42 24.56 -4.82 -25.03
CA VAL A 42 23.51 -4.05 -24.35
C VAL A 42 23.92 -3.81 -22.89
N ALA A 43 24.30 -4.84 -22.16
CA ALA A 43 24.77 -4.71 -20.78
C ALA A 43 25.99 -3.77 -20.67
N PHE A 44 26.90 -3.82 -21.64
CA PHE A 44 28.05 -2.92 -21.68
C PHE A 44 27.66 -1.46 -21.98
N ALA A 45 26.73 -1.24 -22.92
CA ALA A 45 26.25 0.11 -23.25
C ALA A 45 25.56 0.76 -22.04
N PHE A 46 24.75 0.00 -21.32
CA PHE A 46 23.99 0.45 -20.16
C PHE A 46 24.76 0.34 -18.83
N ARG A 47 26.04 0.00 -18.83
CA ARG A 47 26.85 -0.22 -17.60
C ARG A 47 26.89 0.99 -16.64
N ARG A 48 26.59 2.20 -17.13
CA ARG A 48 26.54 3.42 -16.32
C ARG A 48 25.25 3.56 -15.49
N PHE A 49 24.20 2.85 -15.90
CA PHE A 49 22.90 2.85 -15.22
C PHE A 49 22.82 1.77 -14.14
N TYR A 50 23.78 0.83 -14.10
CA TYR A 50 23.81 -0.14 -13.00
C TYR A 50 24.32 0.54 -11.75
N LEU A 51 23.44 0.60 -10.73
CA LEU A 51 23.77 1.15 -9.42
C LEU A 51 25.11 0.60 -8.91
N PRO A 52 26.02 1.48 -8.42
CA PRO A 52 27.27 1.04 -7.84
C PRO A 52 26.99 0.23 -6.57
N GLU A 53 27.68 -0.89 -6.45
CA GLU A 53 27.83 -1.69 -5.24
C GLU A 53 26.60 -2.32 -4.58
N ILE A 54 25.94 -3.18 -5.32
CA ILE A 54 25.14 -4.21 -4.68
C ILE A 54 26.00 -5.45 -4.57
N ALA A 55 26.58 -5.73 -3.40
CA ALA A 55 27.38 -6.93 -3.16
C ALA A 55 26.48 -8.17 -3.31
N LEU A 56 26.70 -8.96 -4.36
CA LEU A 56 25.96 -10.21 -4.60
C LEU A 56 26.03 -11.19 -3.41
N ALA A 57 27.14 -11.13 -2.65
CA ALA A 57 27.31 -11.95 -1.46
C ALA A 57 26.38 -11.53 -0.30
N ASP A 58 26.11 -10.22 -0.14
CA ASP A 58 25.22 -9.71 0.90
C ASP A 58 23.76 -9.98 0.51
N ARG A 59 23.43 -9.88 -0.78
CA ARG A 59 22.10 -10.27 -1.29
C ARG A 59 21.82 -11.77 -1.25
N ALA A 60 22.84 -12.62 -1.31
CA ALA A 60 22.63 -14.05 -1.13
C ALA A 60 22.11 -14.38 0.28
N ARG A 61 22.40 -13.54 1.28
CA ARG A 61 21.84 -13.67 2.63
C ARG A 61 20.35 -13.29 2.69
N GLY A 62 19.92 -12.33 1.87
CA GLY A 62 18.50 -11.94 1.75
C GLY A 62 17.64 -12.92 0.96
N PHE A 63 18.25 -13.81 0.16
CA PHE A 63 17.49 -14.72 -0.72
C PHE A 63 16.46 -15.60 0.00
N PRO A 64 16.78 -16.27 1.13
CA PRO A 64 15.78 -17.06 1.84
C PRO A 64 14.61 -16.20 2.34
N TYR A 65 14.89 -14.98 2.78
CA TYR A 65 13.84 -14.03 3.21
C TYR A 65 12.99 -13.56 2.02
N ALA A 66 13.60 -13.39 0.84
CA ALA A 66 12.84 -13.07 -0.38
C ALA A 66 11.88 -14.20 -0.79
N VAL A 67 12.29 -15.46 -0.61
CA VAL A 67 11.39 -16.61 -0.86
C VAL A 67 10.24 -16.62 0.15
N VAL A 68 10.52 -16.40 1.44
CA VAL A 68 9.48 -16.34 2.47
C VAL A 68 8.54 -15.15 2.21
N TYR A 69 9.07 -13.98 1.89
CA TYR A 69 8.29 -12.81 1.47
C TYR A 69 7.32 -13.15 0.34
N LEU A 70 7.83 -13.79 -0.71
CA LEU A 70 7.00 -14.17 -1.86
C LEU A 70 5.90 -15.15 -1.47
N VAL A 71 6.21 -16.14 -0.62
CA VAL A 71 5.21 -17.14 -0.17
C VAL A 71 4.13 -16.47 0.69
N THR A 72 4.51 -15.63 1.64
CA THR A 72 3.55 -14.89 2.48
C THR A 72 2.71 -13.92 1.67
N PHE A 73 3.32 -13.21 0.71
CA PHE A 73 2.60 -12.35 -0.22
C PHE A 73 1.58 -13.13 -1.08
N LEU A 74 1.97 -14.27 -1.65
CA LEU A 74 1.06 -15.11 -2.44
C LEU A 74 -0.08 -15.68 -1.60
N TRP A 75 0.20 -16.02 -0.35
CA TRP A 75 -0.84 -16.46 0.59
C TRP A 75 -1.84 -15.33 0.85
N GLU A 76 -1.36 -14.13 1.15
CA GLU A 76 -2.20 -12.96 1.38
C GLU A 76 -3.00 -12.61 0.12
N LEU A 77 -2.38 -12.67 -1.05
CA LEU A 77 -3.05 -12.46 -2.32
C LEU A 77 -4.23 -13.41 -2.52
N VAL A 78 -4.08 -14.69 -2.18
CA VAL A 78 -5.16 -15.69 -2.32
C VAL A 78 -6.27 -15.43 -1.29
N THR A 79 -5.91 -15.16 -0.03
CA THR A 79 -6.90 -14.91 1.04
C THR A 79 -7.69 -13.63 0.77
N ALA A 80 -7.02 -12.54 0.36
CA ALA A 80 -7.67 -11.29 0.00
C ALA A 80 -8.60 -11.43 -1.22
N ASN A 81 -8.23 -12.23 -2.23
CA ASN A 81 -9.11 -12.52 -3.36
C ASN A 81 -10.40 -13.23 -2.92
N VAL A 82 -10.28 -14.22 -2.01
CA VAL A 82 -11.45 -14.93 -1.47
C VAL A 82 -12.33 -13.98 -0.65
N GLU A 83 -11.73 -13.12 0.16
CA GLU A 83 -12.44 -12.15 0.98
C GLU A 83 -13.20 -11.12 0.14
N VAL A 84 -12.55 -10.54 -0.87
CA VAL A 84 -13.20 -9.60 -1.80
C VAL A 84 -14.31 -10.30 -2.59
N ALA A 85 -14.09 -11.52 -3.08
CA ALA A 85 -15.12 -12.30 -3.75
C ALA A 85 -16.33 -12.54 -2.85
N TYR A 86 -16.10 -12.91 -1.57
CA TYR A 86 -17.17 -13.08 -0.60
C TYR A 86 -17.96 -11.78 -0.38
N ARG A 87 -17.27 -10.62 -0.25
CA ARG A 87 -17.92 -9.31 -0.08
C ARG A 87 -18.76 -8.90 -1.28
N VAL A 88 -18.28 -9.15 -2.50
CA VAL A 88 -19.01 -8.83 -3.74
C VAL A 88 -20.26 -9.72 -3.88
N LEU A 89 -20.20 -10.97 -3.43
CA LEU A 89 -21.32 -11.91 -3.51
C LEU A 89 -22.29 -11.78 -2.33
N ALA A 90 -21.90 -11.11 -1.24
CA ALA A 90 -22.74 -10.93 -0.07
C ALA A 90 -23.88 -9.94 -0.37
N PRO A 91 -25.14 -10.28 -0.01
CA PRO A 91 -26.30 -9.41 -0.29
C PRO A 91 -26.21 -8.02 0.35
N SER A 92 -25.48 -7.89 1.46
CA SER A 92 -25.31 -6.62 2.20
C SER A 92 -24.17 -5.74 1.68
N MET A 93 -23.27 -6.29 0.84
CA MET A 93 -22.07 -5.61 0.33
C MET A 93 -21.41 -4.68 1.40
N PRO A 94 -20.94 -5.24 2.52
CA PRO A 94 -20.44 -4.45 3.64
C PRO A 94 -19.07 -3.86 3.29
N ILE A 95 -19.05 -2.66 2.75
CA ILE A 95 -17.83 -1.89 2.47
C ILE A 95 -17.85 -0.60 3.28
N GLU A 96 -16.71 -0.28 3.88
CA GLU A 96 -16.50 0.96 4.63
C GLU A 96 -15.12 1.50 4.27
N PRO A 97 -15.01 2.25 3.15
CA PRO A 97 -13.72 2.70 2.65
C PRO A 97 -13.03 3.64 3.62
N ALA A 98 -11.72 3.46 3.78
CA ALA A 98 -10.89 4.33 4.59
C ALA A 98 -9.52 4.56 3.96
N VAL A 99 -8.88 5.65 4.32
CA VAL A 99 -7.46 5.90 4.06
C VAL A 99 -6.70 5.73 5.36
N ILE A 100 -5.69 4.87 5.34
CA ILE A 100 -4.88 4.52 6.51
C ILE A 100 -3.46 4.96 6.23
N GLU A 101 -2.87 5.71 7.16
CA GLU A 101 -1.45 6.05 7.13
C GLU A 101 -0.65 4.91 7.79
N VAL A 102 0.31 4.35 7.05
CA VAL A 102 1.15 3.23 7.48
C VAL A 102 2.60 3.71 7.56
N PRO A 103 3.09 4.11 8.75
CA PRO A 103 4.51 4.47 8.94
C PRO A 103 5.39 3.26 8.66
N LEU A 104 6.54 3.47 8.04
CA LEU A 104 7.46 2.40 7.66
C LEU A 104 8.72 2.40 8.51
N ARG A 105 9.31 1.21 8.67
CA ARG A 105 10.64 1.00 9.27
C ARG A 105 11.74 0.91 8.20
N VAL A 106 11.38 0.55 6.96
CA VAL A 106 12.29 0.56 5.81
C VAL A 106 12.48 1.98 5.31
N GLU A 107 13.68 2.29 4.78
CA GLU A 107 14.04 3.63 4.32
C GLU A 107 14.52 3.63 2.86
N SER A 108 14.95 2.50 2.31
CA SER A 108 15.37 2.44 0.91
C SER A 108 14.20 2.49 -0.07
N ASP A 109 14.35 3.25 -1.15
CA ASP A 109 13.35 3.38 -2.22
C ASP A 109 12.89 2.02 -2.76
N LEU A 110 13.81 1.05 -2.81
CA LEU A 110 13.51 -0.28 -3.33
C LEU A 110 12.64 -1.09 -2.38
N ALA A 111 12.89 -1.00 -1.06
CA ALA A 111 12.07 -1.66 -0.05
C ALA A 111 10.68 -1.03 0.02
N ILE A 112 10.61 0.32 0.07
CA ILE A 112 9.36 1.07 0.07
C ILE A 112 8.53 0.72 -1.17
N THR A 113 9.13 0.76 -2.36
CA THR A 113 8.45 0.43 -3.62
C THR A 113 7.96 -1.01 -3.62
N THR A 114 8.74 -1.96 -3.09
CA THR A 114 8.35 -3.37 -3.03
C THR A 114 7.11 -3.55 -2.16
N ILE A 115 7.08 -2.94 -0.96
CA ILE A 115 5.93 -2.99 -0.05
C ILE A 115 4.72 -2.30 -0.67
N ALA A 116 4.88 -1.09 -1.22
CA ALA A 116 3.81 -0.33 -1.87
C ALA A 116 3.15 -1.10 -3.03
N ASN A 117 3.96 -1.78 -3.84
CA ASN A 117 3.46 -2.65 -4.91
C ASN A 117 2.74 -3.87 -4.36
N SER A 118 3.25 -4.50 -3.30
CA SER A 118 2.58 -5.65 -2.68
C SER A 118 1.21 -5.28 -2.14
N ILE A 119 1.07 -4.12 -1.47
CA ILE A 119 -0.20 -3.56 -1.03
C ILE A 119 -1.15 -3.38 -2.21
N SER A 120 -0.68 -2.73 -3.29
CA SER A 120 -1.51 -2.41 -4.47
C SER A 120 -1.90 -3.65 -5.29
N LEU A 121 -1.10 -4.71 -5.26
CA LEU A 121 -1.42 -5.99 -5.89
C LEU A 121 -2.42 -6.83 -5.08
N THR A 122 -2.54 -6.55 -3.77
CA THR A 122 -3.49 -7.24 -2.90
C THR A 122 -4.90 -6.67 -3.09
N PRO A 123 -5.91 -7.49 -3.45
CA PRO A 123 -7.26 -7.01 -3.64
C PRO A 123 -7.83 -6.33 -2.39
N GLY A 124 -8.44 -5.17 -2.61
CA GLY A 124 -9.06 -4.40 -1.52
C GLY A 124 -8.19 -3.32 -0.91
N THR A 125 -6.92 -3.23 -1.33
CA THR A 125 -6.00 -2.17 -0.90
C THR A 125 -5.29 -1.52 -2.07
N LEU A 126 -4.92 -0.25 -1.91
CA LEU A 126 -4.18 0.54 -2.90
C LEU A 126 -3.28 1.55 -2.20
N THR A 127 -2.00 1.50 -2.47
CA THR A 127 -1.10 2.59 -2.08
C THR A 127 -1.39 3.82 -2.94
N MET A 128 -1.75 4.91 -2.30
CA MET A 128 -2.09 6.17 -2.97
C MET A 128 -0.89 7.08 -3.11
N ASP A 129 -0.09 7.18 -2.05
CA ASP A 129 1.01 8.12 -1.95
C ASP A 129 2.03 7.67 -0.90
N TYR A 130 3.25 8.21 -1.00
CA TYR A 130 4.31 8.06 -0.02
C TYR A 130 4.72 9.44 0.51
N ASP A 131 4.60 9.61 1.81
CA ASP A 131 5.03 10.81 2.53
C ASP A 131 6.49 10.64 2.97
N GLU A 132 7.42 11.29 2.25
CA GLU A 132 8.87 11.21 2.53
C GLU A 132 9.23 11.81 3.90
N GLU A 133 8.54 12.88 4.33
CA GLU A 133 8.85 13.56 5.60
C GLU A 133 8.49 12.67 6.80
N ARG A 134 7.48 11.82 6.62
CA ARG A 134 6.93 10.96 7.66
C ARG A 134 7.36 9.51 7.52
N ASN A 135 8.01 9.17 6.41
CA ASN A 135 8.32 7.80 6.00
C ASN A 135 7.08 6.89 6.12
N ALA A 136 5.97 7.29 5.52
CA ALA A 136 4.69 6.63 5.65
C ALA A 136 3.98 6.45 4.30
N LEU A 137 3.29 5.32 4.12
CA LEU A 137 2.42 5.07 2.99
C LEU A 137 0.97 5.44 3.33
N ASN A 138 0.32 6.20 2.46
CA ASN A 138 -1.12 6.42 2.49
C ASN A 138 -1.81 5.32 1.69
N VAL A 139 -2.53 4.45 2.39
CA VAL A 139 -3.17 3.26 1.83
C VAL A 139 -4.68 3.42 1.85
N HIS A 140 -5.30 3.35 0.67
CA HIS A 140 -6.74 3.24 0.58
C HIS A 140 -7.16 1.78 0.73
N ALA A 141 -8.12 1.52 1.62
CA ALA A 141 -8.73 0.22 1.82
C ALA A 141 -10.25 0.28 1.52
N ILE A 142 -10.80 -0.74 0.88
CA ILE A 142 -12.24 -0.84 0.61
C ILE A 142 -13.04 -1.12 1.89
N ASP A 143 -12.38 -1.61 2.93
CA ASP A 143 -12.97 -1.83 4.25
C ASP A 143 -11.95 -1.51 5.35
N GLY A 144 -12.12 -0.37 5.99
CA GLY A 144 -11.26 0.15 7.04
C GLY A 144 -11.74 -0.16 8.46
N ARG A 145 -12.74 -1.03 8.65
CA ARG A 145 -13.28 -1.38 9.99
C ARG A 145 -12.27 -2.09 10.88
N ASP A 146 -11.31 -2.80 10.27
CA ASP A 146 -10.22 -3.42 11.00
C ASP A 146 -8.84 -2.95 10.47
N PRO A 147 -8.39 -1.76 10.87
CA PRO A 147 -7.10 -1.24 10.45
C PRO A 147 -5.92 -2.14 10.85
N ARG A 148 -6.04 -2.88 11.95
CA ARG A 148 -4.98 -3.78 12.43
C ARG A 148 -4.83 -4.99 11.52
N GLY A 149 -5.95 -5.59 11.14
CA GLY A 149 -5.96 -6.71 10.20
C GLY A 149 -5.37 -6.32 8.84
N LEU A 150 -5.58 -5.06 8.41
CA LEU A 150 -4.98 -4.51 7.19
C LEU A 150 -3.48 -4.27 7.29
N VAL A 151 -3.00 -3.81 8.45
CA VAL A 151 -1.59 -3.47 8.66
C VAL A 151 -0.74 -4.71 9.01
N ALA A 152 -1.32 -5.74 9.61
CA ALA A 152 -0.58 -6.92 10.05
C ALA A 152 0.22 -7.61 8.91
N PRO A 153 -0.35 -7.92 7.73
CA PRO A 153 0.42 -8.48 6.61
C PRO A 153 1.53 -7.55 6.12
N ILE A 154 1.30 -6.23 6.15
CA ILE A 154 2.30 -5.23 5.75
C ILE A 154 3.50 -5.29 6.70
N ARG A 155 3.28 -5.47 8.01
CA ARG A 155 4.35 -5.62 8.99
C ARG A 155 5.17 -6.88 8.79
N ASP A 156 4.52 -7.99 8.45
CA ASP A 156 5.21 -9.24 8.12
C ASP A 156 6.08 -9.08 6.87
N TRP A 157 5.56 -8.43 5.82
CA TRP A 157 6.35 -8.13 4.61
C TRP A 157 7.52 -7.19 4.91
N GLU A 158 7.30 -6.20 5.77
CA GLU A 158 8.34 -5.26 6.18
C GLU A 158 9.48 -5.95 6.93
N ASP A 159 9.16 -6.89 7.84
CA ASP A 159 10.18 -7.68 8.56
C ASP A 159 11.08 -8.48 7.62
N TYR A 160 10.53 -9.02 6.54
CA TYR A 160 11.35 -9.68 5.51
C TYR A 160 12.10 -8.67 4.65
N ALA A 161 11.46 -7.55 4.30
CA ALA A 161 12.09 -6.49 3.49
C ALA A 161 13.33 -5.92 4.18
N LEU A 162 13.28 -5.70 5.50
CA LEU A 162 14.44 -5.26 6.30
C LEU A 162 15.66 -6.17 6.10
N ARG A 163 15.45 -7.49 5.99
CA ARG A 163 16.53 -8.48 5.76
C ARG A 163 16.91 -8.62 4.28
N ILE A 164 15.98 -8.45 3.36
CA ILE A 164 16.23 -8.56 1.91
C ILE A 164 17.07 -7.39 1.41
N PHE A 165 16.76 -6.19 1.90
CA PHE A 165 17.37 -4.95 1.42
C PHE A 165 18.51 -4.45 2.30
N ASP A 166 18.83 -5.19 3.41
CA ASP A 166 19.91 -4.85 4.36
C ASP A 166 19.70 -3.45 4.96
N GLU A 167 18.50 -3.23 5.49
CA GLU A 167 18.08 -1.98 6.14
C GLU A 167 18.74 -1.83 7.52
N GLU A 168 18.80 -0.60 8.04
CA GLU A 168 19.42 -0.31 9.34
C GLU A 168 18.65 -0.88 10.52
N ARG A 169 17.31 -1.02 10.39
CA ARG A 169 16.44 -1.54 11.45
C ARG A 169 16.34 -3.06 11.40
N ASP A 170 16.06 -3.65 12.56
CA ASP A 170 15.84 -5.08 12.69
C ASP A 170 14.34 -5.45 12.69
N PRO A 171 13.98 -6.68 12.24
CA PRO A 171 12.63 -7.21 12.42
C PRO A 171 12.20 -7.18 13.89
N GLY A 172 11.00 -6.66 14.13
CA GLY A 172 10.46 -6.50 15.48
C GLY A 172 10.82 -5.19 16.17
N ASP A 173 11.62 -4.33 15.54
CA ASP A 173 11.85 -2.98 16.05
C ASP A 173 10.55 -2.17 16.07
N PRO A 174 10.40 -1.22 17.03
CA PRO A 174 9.21 -0.39 17.12
C PRO A 174 9.05 0.45 15.84
N VAL A 175 7.80 0.60 15.42
CA VAL A 175 7.44 1.49 14.31
C VAL A 175 7.69 2.93 14.72
N PRO A 176 8.27 3.77 13.85
CA PRO A 176 8.45 5.19 14.12
C PRO A 176 7.12 5.86 14.46
N THR A 177 7.11 6.66 15.53
CA THR A 177 5.95 7.47 15.89
C THR A 177 5.87 8.66 14.93
N VAL A 178 4.80 8.75 14.19
CA VAL A 178 4.55 9.87 13.28
C VAL A 178 3.67 10.89 14.01
N PRO A 179 3.97 12.20 13.93
CA PRO A 179 3.11 13.23 14.51
C PRO A 179 1.69 13.13 13.97
N ASP A 180 0.72 13.33 14.85
CA ASP A 180 -0.71 13.22 14.53
C ASP A 180 -1.09 14.15 13.37
N ARG A 181 -1.82 13.61 12.39
CA ARG A 181 -2.37 14.40 11.28
C ARG A 181 -3.87 14.59 11.54
N PRO A 182 -4.36 15.84 11.64
CA PRO A 182 -5.78 16.09 11.97
C PRO A 182 -6.78 15.48 10.98
N ASP A 183 -6.31 15.15 9.77
CA ASP A 183 -7.10 14.59 8.68
C ASP A 183 -6.92 13.07 8.48
N ALA A 184 -6.06 12.42 9.29
CA ALA A 184 -5.87 10.98 9.21
C ALA A 184 -7.06 10.23 9.84
N THR A 185 -7.57 9.24 9.14
CA THR A 185 -8.73 8.43 9.59
C THR A 185 -8.38 7.53 10.78
N VAL A 186 -7.10 7.23 11.00
CA VAL A 186 -6.60 6.40 12.11
C VAL A 186 -5.35 7.04 12.69
N ALA A 187 -5.36 7.32 14.00
CA ALA A 187 -4.20 7.84 14.70
C ALA A 187 -3.03 6.82 14.68
N PRO A 188 -1.79 7.28 14.44
CA PRO A 188 -0.61 6.40 14.35
C PRO A 188 -0.36 5.54 15.59
N ASP A 189 -0.69 6.04 16.78
CA ASP A 189 -0.57 5.35 18.05
C ASP A 189 -1.49 4.11 18.16
N ALA A 190 -2.65 4.13 17.54
CA ALA A 190 -3.54 2.97 17.49
C ALA A 190 -2.93 1.78 16.72
N LEU A 191 -1.98 2.04 15.81
CA LEU A 191 -1.28 1.04 15.01
C LEU A 191 0.04 0.58 15.67
N ALA A 192 0.63 1.43 16.51
CA ALA A 192 1.92 1.17 17.17
C ALA A 192 1.79 0.31 18.43
N GLU A 193 0.72 0.49 19.18
CA GLU A 193 0.56 -0.15 20.50
C GLU A 193 -0.50 -1.22 20.41
N GLY A 194 -0.72 -2.17 19.91
CA GLY A 194 -1.74 -3.21 20.14
C GLY A 194 -2.98 -2.80 20.98
N GLY A 195 -3.24 -1.48 21.18
CA GLY A 195 -4.28 -0.86 22.00
C GLY A 195 -5.69 -0.93 21.38
N LYS A 196 -6.74 -0.85 22.19
CA LYS A 196 -8.15 -0.88 21.79
C LYS A 196 -8.45 0.22 20.77
N PRO A 197 -9.40 0.03 19.82
CA PRO A 197 -9.84 1.09 18.93
C PRO A 197 -10.29 2.30 19.76
N ALA A 198 -9.83 3.50 19.38
CA ALA A 198 -10.36 4.73 19.93
C ALA A 198 -11.87 4.75 19.64
N GLU A 199 -12.65 4.81 20.70
CA GLU A 199 -14.11 4.99 20.62
C GLU A 199 -14.33 6.29 19.87
N ALA A 200 -15.03 6.24 18.75
CA ALA A 200 -15.34 7.41 17.94
C ALA A 200 -15.92 8.48 18.84
N ALA A 201 -15.19 9.56 19.03
CA ALA A 201 -15.70 10.75 19.71
C ALA A 201 -16.89 11.23 18.91
N GLY A 202 -18.10 10.99 19.44
CA GLY A 202 -19.33 11.46 18.85
C GLY A 202 -19.27 12.98 18.77
N GLU A 203 -19.24 13.51 17.58
CA GLU A 203 -19.54 14.92 17.32
C GLU A 203 -20.95 15.18 17.80
N SER A 204 -21.03 15.68 19.04
CA SER A 204 -22.24 16.35 19.51
C SER A 204 -22.36 17.70 18.79
N HIS A 205 -23.10 17.67 17.71
CA HIS A 205 -23.59 18.88 17.06
C HIS A 205 -24.41 19.69 18.11
N PRO A 206 -24.05 20.93 18.47
CA PRO A 206 -24.87 21.71 19.35
C PRO A 206 -26.13 22.10 18.57
N ALA A 207 -27.27 21.54 19.02
CA ALA A 207 -28.55 21.98 18.57
C ALA A 207 -28.70 23.47 18.91
N GLU A 208 -28.83 24.33 17.92
CA GLU A 208 -29.28 25.69 18.06
C GLU A 208 -30.68 25.67 18.70
N ARG A 209 -30.69 26.04 19.97
CA ARG A 209 -31.90 26.27 20.72
C ARG A 209 -32.43 27.67 20.36
N GLY A 210 -33.35 27.73 19.42
CA GLY A 210 -34.14 28.92 19.12
C GLY A 210 -34.82 29.42 20.40
N ASP A 211 -34.44 30.59 20.82
CA ASP A 211 -35.10 31.35 21.90
C ASP A 211 -36.36 32.00 21.33
N GLU A 212 -37.46 31.30 21.42
CA GLU A 212 -38.80 31.91 21.30
C GLU A 212 -39.20 32.45 22.66
N ARG A 213 -38.87 33.69 22.94
CA ARG A 213 -39.54 34.45 23.96
C ARG A 213 -40.56 35.38 23.30
N GLY A 214 -41.82 35.00 23.54
CA GLY A 214 -42.97 35.78 23.25
C GLY A 214 -43.01 37.13 23.96
N THR A 215 -43.66 38.03 23.35
CA THR A 215 -44.42 39.07 23.99
C THR A 215 -45.59 39.45 23.08
N ASP A 216 -46.76 38.97 23.46
CA ASP A 216 -48.01 39.65 23.25
C ASP A 216 -48.10 40.74 24.31
N PRO A 217 -48.77 41.95 24.17
CA PRO A 217 -50.19 42.03 23.90
C PRO A 217 -50.67 43.26 23.10
N ASP A 218 -51.89 43.10 22.66
CA ASP A 218 -52.95 44.07 22.72
C ASP A 218 -53.12 45.10 21.59
N ALA A 219 -54.42 45.25 21.34
CA ALA A 219 -55.20 46.36 20.84
C ALA A 219 -55.67 46.34 19.37
N THR A 220 -56.90 45.91 19.30
CA THR A 220 -58.05 46.68 18.91
C THR A 220 -58.19 47.15 17.47
N GLU A 221 -59.30 46.71 16.99
CA GLU A 221 -60.42 47.45 16.37
C GLU A 221 -60.40 47.70 14.87
N THR A 222 -61.52 47.24 14.40
CA THR A 222 -62.54 47.92 13.53
C THR A 222 -62.30 47.94 12.03
N GLY A 223 -63.35 47.48 11.44
CA GLY A 223 -63.94 48.15 10.28
C GLY A 223 -63.86 47.39 8.96
N GLY A 224 -64.86 46.66 8.59
CA GLY A 224 -65.98 47.20 7.85
C GLY A 224 -65.73 47.22 6.35
N GLY A 225 -66.61 46.59 5.61
CA GLY A 225 -66.83 47.02 4.25
C GLY A 225 -66.76 45.91 3.18
N ASP A 226 -67.84 45.28 2.99
CA ASP A 226 -68.64 45.11 1.76
C ASP A 226 -67.96 45.29 0.42
N GLY A 227 -68.33 44.43 -0.51
CA GLY A 227 -68.31 44.77 -1.90
C GLY A 227 -68.12 43.60 -2.85
N ASP A 228 -69.22 43.05 -3.18
CA ASP A 228 -69.66 42.42 -4.42
C ASP A 228 -68.80 42.55 -5.67
N GLY A 229 -68.94 41.56 -6.48
CA GLY A 229 -69.08 41.77 -7.90
C GLY A 229 -68.25 40.98 -8.87
N ASP A 230 -68.93 40.07 -9.50
CA ASP A 230 -68.74 39.45 -10.81
C ASP A 230 -67.60 38.38 -10.95
#